data_449ea9e688503755be661f415bdc5a31
#
_entry.id   449ea9e688503755be661f415bdc5a31
#
_cell.length_a   1.000
_cell.length_b   1.000
_cell.length_c   1.000
_cell.angle_alpha   90.00
_cell.angle_beta   90.00
_cell.angle_gamma   90.00
#
_symmetry.space_group_name_H-M   'P 1'
#
loop_
_entity.id
_entity.type
_entity.pdbx_description
1 polymer ?
#
loop_
_entity_poly.entity_id
_entity_poly.type
_entity_poly.pdbx_seq_one_letter_code
_entity_poly.pdbx_strand_id
1 'polypeptide(L)'
;NIETIFPYKNHLFIGSQTGVFIYDASQEERPVFKSNFSHATGCDPVVCDDDLAFVTIHGGTTCRGNINQLDILDVKNLSSPILLQSYPMKSPNGLALTETHIYLCDDGLKILDRKDPANLKMVAHFQDLKVTDAITLGDKILLLIGEGGFYQFDITDPANPKELSKIV
;
A
#
# COMPACT_ATOMS: atom_id res chain seq x y z
N ASN A 1 -11.11 -14.05 4.25
CA ASN A 1 -9.80 -14.07 4.92
C ASN A 1 -9.34 -12.64 5.16
N ILE A 2 -8.75 -12.39 6.35
CA ILE A 2 -8.01 -11.16 6.66
C ILE A 2 -6.60 -11.35 6.09
N GLU A 3 -6.07 -10.35 5.40
CA GLU A 3 -4.78 -10.43 4.72
C GLU A 3 -3.81 -9.36 5.21
N THR A 4 -4.32 -8.20 5.58
CA THR A 4 -3.51 -7.10 6.09
C THR A 4 -4.24 -6.34 7.19
N ILE A 5 -3.49 -5.67 8.03
CA ILE A 5 -4.00 -4.76 9.06
C ILE A 5 -3.09 -3.53 9.10
N PHE A 6 -3.71 -2.36 9.11
CA PHE A 6 -3.00 -1.10 9.20
C PHE A 6 -3.66 -0.18 10.25
N PRO A 7 -2.94 0.23 11.30
CA PRO A 7 -3.45 1.20 12.26
C PRO A 7 -3.32 2.62 11.69
N TYR A 8 -4.42 3.37 11.72
CA TYR A 8 -4.41 4.76 11.29
C TYR A 8 -5.36 5.60 12.17
N LYS A 9 -4.83 6.64 12.82
CA LYS A 9 -5.53 7.40 13.85
C LYS A 9 -6.17 6.42 14.82
N ASN A 10 -7.10 6.49 15.52
CA ASN A 10 -7.68 5.49 16.44
C ASN A 10 -8.53 4.42 15.70
N HIS A 11 -8.14 4.01 14.49
CA HIS A 11 -8.87 3.05 13.68
C HIS A 11 -7.95 1.95 13.16
N LEU A 12 -8.54 0.79 12.88
CA LEU A 12 -7.88 -0.32 12.20
C LEU A 12 -8.48 -0.47 10.80
N PHE A 13 -7.63 -0.39 9.80
CA PHE A 13 -7.95 -0.73 8.42
C PHE A 13 -7.55 -2.19 8.19
N ILE A 14 -8.51 -3.01 7.85
CA ILE A 14 -8.33 -4.45 7.67
C ILE A 14 -8.64 -4.79 6.22
N GLY A 15 -7.60 -5.15 5.47
CA GLY A 15 -7.72 -5.62 4.09
C GLY A 15 -8.17 -7.08 4.06
N SER A 16 -9.05 -7.39 3.13
CA SER A 16 -9.56 -8.72 2.87
C SER A 16 -9.78 -8.95 1.38
N GLN A 17 -10.08 -10.17 0.97
CA GLN A 17 -10.34 -10.48 -0.45
C GLN A 17 -11.53 -9.75 -1.09
N THR A 18 -12.35 -9.05 -0.34
CA THR A 18 -13.59 -8.43 -0.83
C THR A 18 -13.72 -6.96 -0.48
N GLY A 19 -12.75 -6.41 0.22
CA GLY A 19 -12.78 -5.01 0.62
C GLY A 19 -11.93 -4.69 1.84
N VAL A 20 -11.84 -3.40 2.10
CA VAL A 20 -11.22 -2.85 3.29
C VAL A 20 -12.29 -2.57 4.34
N PHE A 21 -12.12 -3.12 5.53
CA PHE A 21 -13.00 -2.93 6.68
C PHE A 21 -12.37 -1.97 7.67
N ILE A 22 -13.12 -1.01 8.15
CA ILE A 22 -12.67 0.02 9.09
C ILE A 22 -13.33 -0.23 10.45
N TYR A 23 -12.50 -0.32 11.49
CA TYR A 23 -12.94 -0.49 12.87
C TYR A 23 -12.44 0.69 13.70
N ASP A 24 -13.31 1.23 14.55
CA ASP A 24 -12.94 2.16 15.60
C ASP A 24 -12.26 1.39 16.74
N ALA A 25 -11.01 1.70 17.00
CA ALA A 25 -10.17 1.10 18.05
C ALA A 25 -9.87 2.08 19.20
N SER A 26 -10.67 3.12 19.37
CA SER A 26 -10.53 4.07 20.49
C SER A 26 -10.69 3.40 21.86
N GLN A 27 -11.39 2.26 21.90
CA GLN A 27 -11.42 1.34 23.02
C GLN A 27 -10.58 0.12 22.67
N GLU A 28 -9.34 0.05 23.16
CA GLU A 28 -8.33 -0.94 22.77
C GLU A 28 -8.81 -2.40 22.89
N GLU A 29 -9.57 -2.71 23.97
CA GLU A 29 -10.06 -4.07 24.23
C GLU A 29 -11.26 -4.47 23.35
N ARG A 30 -11.90 -3.51 22.67
CA ARG A 30 -13.15 -3.76 21.96
C ARG A 30 -13.30 -2.91 20.69
N PRO A 31 -12.56 -3.21 19.62
CA PRO A 31 -12.75 -2.53 18.33
C PRO A 31 -14.20 -2.69 17.81
N VAL A 32 -14.78 -1.61 17.32
CA VAL A 32 -16.17 -1.57 16.83
C VAL A 32 -16.17 -1.34 15.33
N PHE A 33 -16.88 -2.18 14.59
CA PHE A 33 -17.06 -1.99 13.13
C PHE A 33 -17.66 -0.61 12.84
N LYS A 34 -17.09 0.10 11.90
CA LYS A 34 -17.51 1.44 11.50
C LYS A 34 -18.04 1.47 10.07
N SER A 35 -17.27 0.98 9.13
CA SER A 35 -17.62 0.98 7.70
C SER A 35 -16.76 -0.01 6.93
N ASN A 36 -17.08 -0.18 5.66
CA ASN A 36 -16.21 -0.86 4.71
C ASN A 36 -16.26 -0.20 3.32
N PHE A 37 -15.19 -0.39 2.58
CA PHE A 37 -15.13 -0.16 1.15
C PHE A 37 -15.01 -1.51 0.44
N SER A 38 -16.00 -1.87 -0.37
CA SER A 38 -15.99 -3.12 -1.14
C SER A 38 -15.34 -2.90 -2.50
N HIS A 39 -14.52 -3.82 -2.94
CA HIS A 39 -13.85 -3.82 -4.24
C HIS A 39 -13.93 -5.19 -4.91
N ALA A 40 -13.37 -5.31 -6.12
CA ALA A 40 -13.24 -6.58 -6.81
C ALA A 40 -12.42 -7.59 -5.99
N THR A 41 -12.74 -8.87 -6.10
CA THR A 41 -12.02 -9.93 -5.38
C THR A 41 -10.53 -9.91 -5.72
N GLY A 42 -9.69 -9.85 -4.71
CA GLY A 42 -8.23 -9.79 -4.81
C GLY A 42 -7.58 -9.90 -3.44
N CYS A 43 -6.25 -9.94 -3.37
CA CYS A 43 -5.51 -9.76 -2.13
C CYS A 43 -5.15 -8.28 -1.98
N ASP A 44 -5.25 -7.73 -0.77
CA ASP A 44 -5.19 -6.27 -0.57
C ASP A 44 -4.35 -5.82 0.61
N PRO A 45 -3.08 -5.53 0.42
CA PRO A 45 -2.38 -4.61 1.30
C PRO A 45 -3.04 -3.22 1.31
N VAL A 46 -3.17 -2.64 2.49
CA VAL A 46 -3.67 -1.28 2.69
C VAL A 46 -2.72 -0.48 3.55
N VAL A 47 -2.44 0.74 3.15
CA VAL A 47 -1.73 1.74 3.97
C VAL A 47 -2.46 3.07 3.92
N CYS A 48 -2.41 3.83 5.01
CA CYS A 48 -3.14 5.09 5.13
C CYS A 48 -2.20 6.22 5.55
N ASP A 49 -2.43 7.39 4.98
CA ASP A 49 -1.77 8.63 5.36
C ASP A 49 -2.57 9.81 4.83
N ASP A 50 -2.56 10.94 5.58
CA ASP A 50 -3.15 12.23 5.17
C ASP A 50 -4.61 12.14 4.68
N ASP A 51 -5.44 11.39 5.43
CA ASP A 51 -6.86 11.12 5.12
C ASP A 51 -7.11 10.37 3.81
N LEU A 52 -6.07 9.72 3.30
CA LEU A 52 -6.13 8.81 2.15
C LEU A 52 -5.81 7.37 2.57
N ALA A 53 -6.45 6.40 1.94
CA ALA A 53 -6.06 5.00 1.98
C ALA A 53 -5.63 4.56 0.58
N PHE A 54 -4.50 3.86 0.51
CA PHE A 54 -3.92 3.29 -0.69
C PHE A 54 -4.05 1.77 -0.59
N VAL A 55 -4.75 1.17 -1.53
CA VAL A 55 -5.10 -0.25 -1.51
C VAL A 55 -4.59 -0.89 -2.79
N THR A 56 -3.66 -1.84 -2.68
CA THR A 56 -3.28 -2.66 -3.83
C THR A 56 -4.22 -3.85 -3.93
N ILE A 57 -4.80 -4.07 -5.08
CA ILE A 57 -5.64 -5.22 -5.38
C ILE A 57 -4.88 -6.13 -6.33
N HIS A 58 -4.50 -7.31 -5.85
CA HIS A 58 -3.78 -8.32 -6.62
C HIS A 58 -4.71 -9.47 -7.00
N GLY A 59 -4.90 -9.67 -8.30
CA GLY A 59 -5.61 -10.81 -8.85
C GLY A 59 -4.71 -12.02 -9.04
N GLY A 60 -5.30 -13.16 -9.38
CA GLY A 60 -4.57 -14.38 -9.68
C GLY A 60 -5.17 -15.61 -8.99
N THR A 61 -4.56 -16.76 -9.18
CA THR A 61 -5.08 -18.05 -8.72
C THR A 61 -5.24 -18.13 -7.20
N THR A 62 -4.30 -17.59 -6.46
CA THR A 62 -4.31 -17.57 -4.99
C THR A 62 -5.29 -16.54 -4.44
N CYS A 63 -5.33 -15.37 -5.06
CA CYS A 63 -6.17 -14.23 -4.64
C CYS A 63 -7.57 -14.24 -5.27
N ARG A 64 -7.88 -15.20 -6.14
CA ARG A 64 -9.19 -15.42 -6.75
C ARG A 64 -9.80 -14.23 -7.51
N GLY A 65 -8.98 -13.32 -8.02
CA GLY A 65 -9.42 -12.15 -8.79
C GLY A 65 -8.73 -12.04 -10.13
N ASN A 66 -9.22 -11.15 -10.99
CA ASN A 66 -8.67 -10.87 -12.32
C ASN A 66 -8.17 -9.42 -12.45
N ILE A 67 -8.29 -8.64 -11.39
CA ILE A 67 -7.97 -7.22 -11.41
C ILE A 67 -6.66 -7.01 -10.65
N ASN A 68 -5.78 -6.24 -11.26
CA ASN A 68 -4.55 -5.75 -10.66
C ASN A 68 -4.56 -4.23 -10.72
N GLN A 69 -4.68 -3.60 -9.56
CA GLN A 69 -4.77 -2.13 -9.51
C GLN A 69 -4.33 -1.58 -8.15
N LEU A 70 -4.05 -0.29 -8.14
CA LEU A 70 -3.91 0.53 -6.94
C LEU A 70 -5.14 1.43 -6.85
N ASP A 71 -5.94 1.28 -5.80
CA ASP A 71 -7.05 2.15 -5.48
C ASP A 71 -6.64 3.19 -4.45
N ILE A 72 -7.08 4.43 -4.66
CA ILE A 72 -6.90 5.53 -3.71
C ILE A 72 -8.28 5.96 -3.22
N LEU A 73 -8.47 5.91 -1.91
CA LEU A 73 -9.72 6.25 -1.24
C LEU A 73 -9.54 7.54 -0.43
N ASP A 74 -10.54 8.43 -0.49
CA ASP A 74 -10.73 9.47 0.53
C ASP A 74 -11.35 8.80 1.77
N VAL A 75 -10.64 8.85 2.88
CA VAL A 75 -11.06 8.33 4.17
C VAL A 75 -11.20 9.42 5.24
N LYS A 76 -11.32 10.67 4.81
CA LYS A 76 -11.60 11.80 5.70
C LYS A 76 -12.88 11.55 6.51
N ASN A 77 -13.91 11.03 5.87
CA ASN A 77 -15.08 10.49 6.54
C ASN A 77 -14.98 8.96 6.64
N LEU A 78 -14.46 8.47 7.75
CA LEU A 78 -14.27 7.04 8.04
C LEU A 78 -15.57 6.22 8.06
N SER A 79 -16.74 6.86 8.11
CA SER A 79 -18.03 6.16 8.02
C SER A 79 -18.50 5.97 6.57
N SER A 80 -17.86 6.62 5.61
CA SER A 80 -18.23 6.58 4.20
C SER A 80 -17.00 6.83 3.32
N PRO A 81 -16.07 5.87 3.19
CA PRO A 81 -14.93 5.97 2.29
C PRO A 81 -15.37 6.17 0.85
N ILE A 82 -14.64 6.97 0.09
CA ILE A 82 -14.95 7.28 -1.31
C ILE A 82 -13.75 6.94 -2.19
N LEU A 83 -13.98 6.16 -3.25
CA LEU A 83 -12.95 5.92 -4.25
C LEU A 83 -12.66 7.21 -5.03
N LEU A 84 -11.42 7.68 -4.97
CA LEU A 84 -10.96 8.83 -5.73
C LEU A 84 -10.45 8.42 -7.11
N GLN A 85 -9.62 7.38 -7.17
CA GLN A 85 -8.96 6.96 -8.40
C GLN A 85 -8.53 5.50 -8.31
N SER A 86 -8.52 4.82 -9.47
CA SER A 86 -7.92 3.50 -9.67
C SER A 86 -6.85 3.55 -10.75
N TYR A 87 -5.70 2.97 -10.47
CA TYR A 87 -4.57 2.87 -11.40
C TYR A 87 -4.34 1.41 -11.77
N PRO A 88 -4.42 1.03 -13.06
CA PRO A 88 -4.06 -0.32 -13.50
C PRO A 88 -2.61 -0.66 -13.17
N MET A 89 -2.39 -1.85 -12.63
CA MET A 89 -1.07 -2.38 -12.25
C MET A 89 -0.84 -3.72 -12.93
N LYS A 90 0.40 -4.24 -12.85
CA LYS A 90 0.76 -5.53 -13.46
C LYS A 90 0.56 -6.70 -12.48
N SER A 91 1.11 -6.56 -11.28
CA SER A 91 1.06 -7.57 -10.21
C SER A 91 1.37 -6.89 -8.87
N PRO A 92 0.49 -5.99 -8.39
CA PRO A 92 0.79 -5.19 -7.21
C PRO A 92 0.76 -6.05 -5.95
N ASN A 93 1.70 -5.78 -5.05
CA ASN A 93 1.85 -6.42 -3.75
C ASN A 93 1.91 -5.34 -2.66
N GLY A 94 2.83 -5.47 -1.71
CA GLY A 94 3.02 -4.52 -0.64
C GLY A 94 3.39 -3.11 -1.12
N LEU A 95 3.11 -2.12 -0.29
CA LEU A 95 3.44 -0.72 -0.57
C LEU A 95 3.77 0.01 0.73
N ALA A 96 4.56 1.07 0.59
CA ALA A 96 4.89 1.99 1.67
C ALA A 96 4.77 3.44 1.21
N LEU A 97 4.59 4.35 2.16
CA LEU A 97 4.42 5.77 1.89
C LEU A 97 5.51 6.60 2.58
N THR A 98 5.94 7.66 1.90
CA THR A 98 6.50 8.86 2.53
C THR A 98 5.53 10.00 2.34
N GLU A 99 5.80 11.17 2.89
CA GLU A 99 4.96 12.36 2.70
C GLU A 99 4.65 12.64 1.21
N THR A 100 5.59 12.38 0.32
CA THR A 100 5.49 12.77 -1.10
C THR A 100 5.47 11.62 -2.10
N HIS A 101 5.78 10.38 -1.69
CA HIS A 101 5.93 9.26 -2.60
C HIS A 101 5.25 7.98 -2.11
N ILE A 102 4.87 7.14 -3.09
CA ILE A 102 4.46 5.76 -2.90
C ILE A 102 5.60 4.87 -3.40
N TYR A 103 6.01 3.89 -2.59
CA TYR A 103 6.93 2.82 -2.92
C TYR A 103 6.11 1.55 -3.09
N LEU A 104 5.86 1.16 -4.34
CA LEU A 104 4.94 0.08 -4.70
C LEU A 104 5.69 -1.11 -5.26
N CYS A 105 5.51 -2.28 -4.66
CA CYS A 105 5.99 -3.56 -5.19
C CYS A 105 5.06 -4.03 -6.31
N ASP A 106 5.36 -3.62 -7.55
CA ASP A 106 4.60 -4.00 -8.76
C ASP A 106 5.54 -4.13 -9.95
N ASP A 107 5.73 -5.36 -10.44
CA ASP A 107 6.71 -5.67 -11.50
C ASP A 107 8.12 -5.14 -11.19
N GLY A 108 8.57 -5.40 -9.96
CA GLY A 108 9.73 -4.78 -9.35
C GLY A 108 9.33 -3.73 -8.31
N LEU A 109 10.15 -2.70 -8.13
CA LEU A 109 9.84 -1.55 -7.29
C LEU A 109 9.49 -0.34 -8.16
N LYS A 110 8.28 0.20 -8.01
CA LYS A 110 7.85 1.46 -8.59
C LYS A 110 7.84 2.57 -7.53
N ILE A 111 8.31 3.74 -7.90
CA ILE A 111 8.27 4.94 -7.06
C ILE A 111 7.38 5.95 -7.77
N LEU A 112 6.30 6.37 -7.10
CA LEU A 112 5.30 7.28 -7.65
C LEU A 112 5.23 8.55 -6.81
N ASP A 113 5.22 9.72 -7.44
CA ASP A 113 4.90 10.99 -6.78
C ASP A 113 3.40 11.02 -6.47
N ARG A 114 3.03 11.25 -5.19
CA ARG A 114 1.65 11.26 -4.70
C ARG A 114 1.12 12.65 -4.32
N LYS A 115 1.82 13.71 -4.70
CA LYS A 115 1.36 15.08 -4.42
C LYS A 115 -0.02 15.38 -5.00
N ASP A 116 -0.34 14.76 -6.13
CA ASP A 116 -1.68 14.76 -6.71
C ASP A 116 -2.17 13.31 -6.81
N PRO A 117 -2.96 12.82 -5.83
CA PRO A 117 -3.45 11.44 -5.82
C PRO A 117 -4.34 11.09 -7.01
N ALA A 118 -4.98 12.07 -7.62
CA ALA A 118 -5.80 11.88 -8.83
C ALA A 118 -4.93 11.73 -10.10
N ASN A 119 -3.62 12.03 -10.02
CA ASN A 119 -2.71 12.03 -11.17
C ASN A 119 -1.29 11.64 -10.75
N LEU A 120 -1.13 10.40 -10.26
CA LEU A 120 0.16 9.85 -9.86
C LEU A 120 1.15 9.88 -11.02
N LYS A 121 2.40 10.25 -10.72
CA LYS A 121 3.49 10.28 -11.70
C LYS A 121 4.57 9.28 -11.35
N MET A 122 4.98 8.47 -12.33
CA MET A 122 6.13 7.58 -12.17
C MET A 122 7.41 8.41 -12.02
N VAL A 123 8.14 8.21 -10.92
CA VAL A 123 9.45 8.80 -10.65
C VAL A 123 10.56 7.85 -11.07
N ALA A 124 10.44 6.56 -10.70
CA ALA A 124 11.40 5.52 -11.04
C ALA A 124 10.73 4.14 -11.08
N HIS A 125 11.35 3.20 -11.82
CA HIS A 125 10.92 1.82 -11.88
C HIS A 125 12.13 0.89 -11.96
N PHE A 126 12.33 0.05 -10.94
CA PHE A 126 13.43 -0.91 -10.82
C PHE A 126 12.90 -2.33 -11.03
N GLN A 127 12.76 -2.75 -12.29
CA GLN A 127 12.16 -4.03 -12.67
C GLN A 127 12.93 -5.27 -12.20
N ASP A 128 14.25 -5.13 -12.05
CA ASP A 128 15.12 -6.24 -11.63
C ASP A 128 15.06 -6.49 -10.12
N LEU A 129 14.51 -5.56 -9.35
CA LEU A 129 14.37 -5.67 -7.91
C LEU A 129 13.07 -6.42 -7.56
N LYS A 130 13.15 -7.75 -7.47
CA LYS A 130 12.00 -8.65 -7.21
C LYS A 130 11.58 -8.58 -5.74
N VAL A 131 10.74 -7.59 -5.42
CA VAL A 131 10.25 -7.30 -4.07
C VAL A 131 8.76 -7.55 -3.95
N THR A 132 8.33 -7.92 -2.75
CA THR A 132 6.95 -8.31 -2.43
C THR A 132 6.33 -7.45 -1.35
N ASP A 133 7.14 -6.83 -0.48
CA ASP A 133 6.63 -5.93 0.54
C ASP A 133 7.61 -4.82 0.87
N ALA A 134 7.09 -3.71 1.39
CA ALA A 134 7.81 -2.49 1.63
C ALA A 134 7.36 -1.82 2.93
N ILE A 135 8.31 -1.20 3.64
CA ILE A 135 8.06 -0.35 4.80
C ILE A 135 9.01 0.86 4.75
N THR A 136 8.51 2.05 5.06
CA THR A 136 9.35 3.24 5.24
C THR A 136 9.63 3.50 6.72
N LEU A 137 10.85 3.92 7.03
CA LEU A 137 11.21 4.47 8.34
C LEU A 137 11.41 5.99 8.18
N GLY A 138 10.34 6.73 8.40
CA GLY A 138 10.26 8.13 8.03
C GLY A 138 10.44 8.33 6.52
N ASP A 139 10.95 9.50 6.12
CA ASP A 139 11.08 9.86 4.70
C ASP A 139 12.47 9.55 4.10
N LYS A 140 13.31 8.82 4.80
CA LYS A 140 14.72 8.61 4.39
C LYS A 140 15.11 7.16 4.16
N ILE A 141 14.43 6.22 4.79
CA ILE A 141 14.81 4.81 4.72
C ILE A 141 13.63 4.00 4.20
N LEU A 142 13.92 3.16 3.21
CA LEU A 142 13.01 2.17 2.67
C LEU A 142 13.55 0.77 2.99
N LEU A 143 12.72 -0.05 3.57
CA LEU A 143 12.95 -1.47 3.82
C LEU A 143 12.12 -2.27 2.83
N LEU A 144 12.72 -3.26 2.18
CA LEU A 144 12.08 -4.12 1.19
C LEU A 144 12.38 -5.59 1.50
N ILE A 145 11.41 -6.44 1.25
CA ILE A 145 11.61 -7.89 1.21
C ILE A 145 11.22 -8.46 -0.15
N GLY A 146 11.89 -9.51 -0.57
CA GLY A 146 11.63 -10.19 -1.84
C GLY A 146 12.50 -11.42 -2.05
N GLU A 147 12.54 -11.92 -3.28
CA GLU A 147 13.27 -13.15 -3.61
C GLU A 147 14.77 -13.09 -3.28
N GLY A 148 15.36 -11.91 -3.32
CA GLY A 148 16.78 -11.72 -3.03
C GLY A 148 17.10 -11.47 -1.54
N GLY A 149 16.11 -11.53 -0.65
CA GLY A 149 16.26 -11.31 0.78
C GLY A 149 15.65 -9.98 1.27
N PHE A 150 16.25 -9.42 2.31
CA PHE A 150 15.88 -8.13 2.88
C PHE A 150 16.85 -7.05 2.41
N TYR A 151 16.31 -5.89 2.03
CA TYR A 151 17.08 -4.76 1.54
C TYR A 151 16.77 -3.51 2.36
N GLN A 152 17.76 -2.67 2.52
CA GLN A 152 17.62 -1.33 3.11
C GLN A 152 18.18 -0.30 2.12
N PHE A 153 17.38 0.72 1.83
CA PHE A 153 17.74 1.81 0.92
C PHE A 153 17.65 3.18 1.62
N ASP A 154 18.58 4.06 1.28
CA ASP A 154 18.43 5.50 1.47
C ASP A 154 17.56 6.04 0.32
N ILE A 155 16.45 6.69 0.65
CA ILE A 155 15.47 7.26 -0.27
C ILE A 155 15.40 8.79 -0.16
N THR A 156 16.45 9.43 0.34
CA THR A 156 16.55 10.90 0.40
C THR A 156 16.40 11.52 -0.99
N ASP A 157 16.90 10.84 -2.03
CA ASP A 157 16.57 11.12 -3.44
C ASP A 157 15.69 9.97 -3.97
N PRO A 158 14.37 10.16 -4.08
CA PRO A 158 13.46 9.10 -4.54
C PRO A 158 13.71 8.63 -5.97
N ALA A 159 14.30 9.47 -6.83
CA ALA A 159 14.65 9.08 -8.19
C ALA A 159 15.87 8.16 -8.25
N ASN A 160 16.75 8.19 -7.23
CA ASN A 160 18.01 7.46 -7.18
C ASN A 160 18.22 6.83 -5.79
N PRO A 161 17.39 5.88 -5.35
CA PRO A 161 17.57 5.17 -4.09
C PRO A 161 18.93 4.49 -4.02
N LYS A 162 19.60 4.55 -2.86
CA LYS A 162 20.91 3.95 -2.64
C LYS A 162 20.81 2.77 -1.69
N GLU A 163 21.23 1.58 -2.15
CA GLU A 163 21.31 0.42 -1.27
C GLU A 163 22.30 0.69 -0.13
N LEU A 164 21.86 0.53 1.11
CA LEU A 164 22.65 0.67 2.32
C LEU A 164 23.09 -0.69 2.84
N SER A 165 22.18 -1.68 2.77
CA SER A 165 22.48 -3.05 3.19
C SER A 165 21.56 -4.06 2.52
N LYS A 166 22.03 -5.30 2.48
CA LYS A 166 21.27 -6.46 2.04
C LYS A 166 21.57 -7.65 2.95
N ILE A 167 20.50 -8.36 3.36
CA ILE A 167 20.59 -9.63 4.08
C ILE A 167 19.96 -10.70 3.19
N VAL A 168 20.74 -11.74 2.86
CA VAL A 168 20.33 -12.86 1.99
C VAL A 168 19.98 -14.06 2.85
#